data_c5999b9799a7807d907d96cffc5e1496
#
_entry.id   c5999b9799a7807d907d96cffc5e1496
#
_cell.length_a   1.000
_cell.length_b   1.000
_cell.length_c   1.000
_cell.angle_alpha   90.00
_cell.angle_beta   90.00
_cell.angle_gamma   90.00
#
_symmetry.space_group_name_H-M   'P 1'
#
loop_
_entity.id
_entity.type
_entity.pdbx_description
1 polymer ?
#
loop_
_entity_poly.entity_id
_entity_poly.type
_entity_poly.pdbx_seq_one_letter_code
_entity_poly.pdbx_strand_id
1 'polypeptide(L)'
;MLAACGGSTENAAKQEPPTPPDLTGEWKQTNSNSEDAWQSAEIAGDTIEVYWVSDNGETKALYWAGTYTAPTTADEPYTWQSQNDKDKTGTALLASGDDEKKFSYADGVLSYEVSAMGVTQTVKLEKEQ
;
A
#
# COMPACT_ATOMS: atom_id res chain seq x y z
N MET A 1 27.17 -26.65 29.82
CA MET A 1 26.55 -26.47 29.41
C MET A 1 25.92 -26.20 29.24
N LEU A 2 26.32 -25.80 29.16
CA LEU A 2 25.61 -25.49 28.71
C LEU A 2 24.94 -25.19 28.42
N ALA A 3 25.33 -24.82 28.42
CA ALA A 3 24.66 -24.38 27.78
C ALA A 3 24.03 -24.13 27.40
N ALA A 4 24.45 -23.97 27.34
CA ALA A 4 23.80 -23.60 26.65
C ALA A 4 23.19 -23.36 26.39
N CYS A 5 23.57 -23.22 26.40
CA CYS A 5 22.84 -22.90 25.87
C CYS A 5 22.32 -22.56 25.66
N GLY A 6 22.78 -22.37 25.82
CA GLY A 6 22.19 -22.04 25.24
C GLY A 6 21.63 -21.66 25.01
N GLY A 7 21.94 -21.50 24.97
CA GLY A 7 21.36 -21.18 24.29
C GLY A 7 20.70 -20.78 24.06
N SER A 8 21.01 -20.73 23.98
CA SER A 8 20.30 -20.40 23.44
C SER A 8 19.63 -19.99 23.26
N THR A 9 20.02 -19.85 23.44
CA THR A 9 19.39 -19.43 23.04
C THR A 9 18.89 -18.94 22.84
N GLU A 10 19.19 -18.64 22.69
CA GLU A 10 18.73 -18.22 22.24
C GLU A 10 18.14 -18.01 21.95
N ASN A 11 18.38 -17.76 21.69
CA ASN A 11 17.78 -17.50 21.17
C ASN A 11 16.92 -17.36 21.09
N ALA A 12 17.04 -17.34 21.21
CA ALA A 12 16.45 -17.21 21.17
C ALA A 12 15.92 -16.67 21.34
N ALA A 13 16.18 -16.75 21.60
CA ALA A 13 15.88 -16.28 21.78
C ALA A 13 15.60 -15.30 22.08
N LYS A 14 16.41 -15.13 22.34
CA LYS A 14 15.84 -13.98 22.51
C LYS A 14 14.95 -13.51 21.49
N GLN A 15 13.84 -13.33 21.77
CA GLN A 15 12.89 -13.02 20.76
C GLN A 15 12.65 -11.53 20.72
N GLU A 16 13.13 -10.90 19.68
CA GLU A 16 12.71 -9.53 19.46
C GLU A 16 11.30 -9.52 18.90
N PRO A 17 10.48 -8.56 19.29
CA PRO A 17 9.17 -8.42 18.65
C PRO A 17 9.35 -8.21 17.13
N PRO A 18 8.48 -8.75 16.29
CA PRO A 18 8.57 -8.50 14.86
C PRO A 18 8.52 -7.02 14.56
N THR A 19 9.33 -6.60 13.60
CA THR A 19 9.37 -5.20 13.20
C THR A 19 8.17 -4.88 12.33
N PRO A 20 7.44 -3.77 12.57
CA PRO A 20 6.35 -3.37 11.67
C PRO A 20 6.88 -3.18 10.26
N PRO A 21 6.09 -3.54 9.24
CA PRO A 21 6.54 -3.36 7.87
C PRO A 21 6.66 -1.89 7.52
N ASP A 22 7.65 -1.57 6.68
CA ASP A 22 7.81 -0.22 6.17
C ASP A 22 7.16 -0.17 4.78
N LEU A 23 6.05 0.52 4.68
CA LEU A 23 5.30 0.61 3.43
C LEU A 23 5.73 1.80 2.57
N THR A 24 6.67 2.60 3.04
CA THR A 24 7.17 3.74 2.28
C THR A 24 7.84 3.28 1.00
N GLY A 25 7.53 3.95 -0.10
CA GLY A 25 8.15 3.64 -1.40
C GLY A 25 7.12 3.61 -2.50
N GLU A 26 7.52 3.04 -3.63
CA GLU A 26 6.69 2.97 -4.81
C GLU A 26 6.13 1.56 -4.97
N TRP A 27 4.88 1.50 -5.43
CA TRP A 27 4.13 0.26 -5.56
C TRP A 27 3.54 0.19 -6.95
N LYS A 28 3.48 -1.02 -7.51
CA LYS A 28 2.93 -1.23 -8.85
C LYS A 28 1.91 -2.35 -8.81
N GLN A 29 0.81 -2.17 -9.54
CA GLN A 29 -0.24 -3.17 -9.62
C GLN A 29 0.28 -4.46 -10.26
N THR A 30 -0.05 -5.58 -9.64
CA THR A 30 0.37 -6.90 -10.12
C THR A 30 -0.78 -7.67 -10.76
N ASN A 31 -2.02 -7.23 -10.57
CA ASN A 31 -3.19 -7.91 -11.13
C ASN A 31 -3.89 -7.09 -12.20
N SER A 32 -3.14 -6.24 -12.92
CA SER A 32 -3.70 -5.49 -14.02
C SER A 32 -4.09 -6.42 -15.16
N ASN A 33 -5.20 -6.11 -15.82
CA ASN A 33 -5.62 -6.85 -17.00
C ASN A 33 -4.95 -6.36 -18.27
N SER A 34 -4.10 -5.34 -18.16
CA SER A 34 -3.44 -4.72 -19.31
C SER A 34 -1.94 -4.70 -19.05
N GLU A 35 -1.13 -4.96 -20.09
CA GLU A 35 0.31 -4.92 -19.95
C GLU A 35 0.86 -3.49 -20.04
N ASP A 36 0.11 -2.57 -20.63
CA ASP A 36 0.58 -1.21 -20.81
C ASP A 36 -0.17 -0.21 -19.94
N ALA A 37 -1.03 -0.67 -19.05
CA ALA A 37 -1.75 0.19 -18.12
C ALA A 37 -1.93 -0.51 -16.78
N TRP A 38 -1.72 0.23 -15.71
CA TRP A 38 -1.84 -0.32 -14.35
C TRP A 38 -2.03 0.83 -13.39
N GLN A 39 -2.30 0.51 -12.12
CA GLN A 39 -2.27 1.51 -11.06
C GLN A 39 -0.95 1.45 -10.33
N SER A 40 -0.47 2.59 -9.89
CA SER A 40 0.72 2.66 -9.06
C SER A 40 0.44 3.56 -7.87
N ALA A 41 1.24 3.40 -6.82
CA ALA A 41 1.08 4.20 -5.62
C ALA A 41 2.45 4.61 -5.11
N GLU A 42 2.47 5.73 -4.43
CA GLU A 42 3.66 6.19 -3.73
C GLU A 42 3.28 6.53 -2.30
N ILE A 43 3.98 5.95 -1.34
CA ILE A 43 3.78 6.21 0.07
C ILE A 43 5.02 6.92 0.59
N ALA A 44 4.84 8.11 1.13
CA ALA A 44 5.95 8.90 1.66
C ALA A 44 5.44 9.69 2.86
N GLY A 45 6.19 9.64 3.96
CA GLY A 45 5.79 10.34 5.18
C GLY A 45 4.45 9.84 5.68
N ASP A 46 3.48 10.71 5.73
CA ASP A 46 2.13 10.38 6.20
C ASP A 46 1.08 10.49 5.09
N THR A 47 1.52 10.33 3.83
CA THR A 47 0.61 10.44 2.70
C THR A 47 0.77 9.26 1.74
N ILE A 48 -0.30 8.98 1.00
CA ILE A 48 -0.29 8.01 -0.10
C ILE A 48 -0.90 8.68 -1.32
N GLU A 49 -0.28 8.49 -2.47
CA GLU A 49 -0.82 8.95 -3.75
C GLU A 49 -0.92 7.77 -4.69
N VAL A 50 -2.05 7.63 -5.37
CA VAL A 50 -2.31 6.54 -6.30
C VAL A 50 -2.60 7.14 -7.67
N TYR A 51 -2.04 6.52 -8.70
CA TYR A 51 -2.13 7.02 -10.07
C TYR A 51 -2.66 5.96 -11.01
N TRP A 52 -3.44 6.40 -12.00
CA TRP A 52 -3.67 5.62 -13.20
C TRP A 52 -2.44 5.80 -14.08
N VAL A 53 -1.82 4.69 -14.49
CA VAL A 53 -0.65 4.74 -15.38
C VAL A 53 -1.05 4.05 -16.67
N SER A 54 -0.73 4.68 -17.79
CA SER A 54 -1.07 4.14 -19.11
C SER A 54 0.04 4.46 -20.09
N ASP A 55 -0.10 3.99 -21.33
CA ASP A 55 0.88 4.17 -22.38
C ASP A 55 2.26 3.68 -21.95
N ASN A 56 2.29 2.50 -21.31
CA ASN A 56 3.54 1.87 -20.85
C ASN A 56 4.32 2.75 -19.89
N GLY A 57 3.61 3.54 -19.08
CA GLY A 57 4.24 4.37 -18.06
C GLY A 57 4.43 5.82 -18.46
N GLU A 58 4.06 6.19 -19.69
CA GLU A 58 4.28 7.56 -20.14
C GLU A 58 3.21 8.52 -19.67
N THR A 59 2.03 8.01 -19.35
CA THR A 59 0.92 8.85 -18.90
C THR A 59 0.54 8.48 -17.48
N LYS A 60 0.43 9.48 -16.61
CA LYS A 60 -0.02 9.29 -15.23
C LYS A 60 -1.12 10.28 -14.91
N ALA A 61 -2.17 9.80 -14.27
CA ALA A 61 -3.27 10.64 -13.82
C ALA A 61 -3.58 10.29 -12.37
N LEU A 62 -3.74 11.31 -11.54
CA LEU A 62 -3.98 11.09 -10.11
C LEU A 62 -5.34 10.43 -9.91
N TYR A 63 -5.36 9.34 -9.14
CA TYR A 63 -6.59 8.67 -8.74
C TYR A 63 -6.93 8.94 -7.28
N TRP A 64 -5.94 8.94 -6.39
CA TRP A 64 -6.16 9.14 -4.96
C TRP A 64 -4.98 9.89 -4.37
N ALA A 65 -5.27 10.79 -3.46
CA ALA A 65 -4.26 11.39 -2.61
C ALA A 65 -4.88 11.52 -1.23
N GLY A 66 -4.22 10.96 -0.24
CA GLY A 66 -4.79 10.96 1.10
C GLY A 66 -3.78 10.62 2.17
N THR A 67 -4.28 10.39 3.37
CA THR A 67 -3.41 10.13 4.51
C THR A 67 -2.92 8.70 4.54
N TYR A 68 -1.75 8.52 5.09
CA TYR A 68 -1.17 7.21 5.37
C TYR A 68 -0.80 7.16 6.84
N THR A 69 -1.25 6.10 7.51
CA THR A 69 -0.89 5.84 8.90
C THR A 69 -0.02 4.60 8.93
N ALA A 70 1.22 4.76 9.36
CA ALA A 70 2.17 3.65 9.37
C ALA A 70 1.76 2.61 10.42
N PRO A 71 1.98 1.32 10.12
CA PRO A 71 1.72 0.29 11.11
C PRO A 71 2.70 0.40 12.27
N THR A 72 2.20 0.08 13.46
CA THR A 72 3.02 0.09 14.67
C THR A 72 3.33 -1.31 15.15
N THR A 73 2.75 -2.33 14.52
CA THR A 73 2.99 -3.73 14.83
C THR A 73 3.17 -4.49 13.52
N ALA A 74 3.59 -5.75 13.62
CA ALA A 74 3.73 -6.62 12.46
C ALA A 74 2.48 -7.46 12.20
N ASP A 75 1.38 -7.17 12.89
CA ASP A 75 0.14 -7.92 12.73
C ASP A 75 -0.43 -7.74 11.32
N GLU A 76 -0.94 -8.81 10.74
CA GLU A 76 -1.55 -8.79 9.42
C GLU A 76 -2.92 -9.41 9.44
N PRO A 77 -3.84 -8.91 8.61
CA PRO A 77 -3.66 -7.79 7.69
C PRO A 77 -3.61 -6.46 8.43
N TYR A 78 -2.83 -5.52 7.90
CA TYR A 78 -2.83 -4.16 8.41
C TYR A 78 -3.74 -3.31 7.53
N THR A 79 -4.61 -2.52 8.13
CA THR A 79 -5.53 -1.66 7.38
C THR A 79 -5.53 -0.25 7.97
N TRP A 80 -5.80 0.73 7.10
CA TRP A 80 -6.04 2.09 7.57
C TRP A 80 -7.08 2.73 6.67
N GLN A 81 -7.74 3.77 7.19
CA GLN A 81 -8.67 4.58 6.41
C GLN A 81 -7.93 5.83 5.99
N SER A 82 -7.70 5.97 4.69
CA SER A 82 -7.05 7.15 4.14
C SER A 82 -8.07 8.24 3.95
N GLN A 83 -7.75 9.44 4.44
CA GLN A 83 -8.63 10.61 4.28
C GLN A 83 -8.25 11.31 3.00
N ASN A 84 -9.23 11.59 2.15
CA ASN A 84 -9.01 12.21 0.85
C ASN A 84 -8.47 13.64 1.01
N ASP A 85 -7.38 13.93 0.33
CA ASP A 85 -6.86 15.30 0.25
C ASP A 85 -7.53 15.96 -0.95
N LYS A 86 -8.66 16.62 -0.69
CA LYS A 86 -9.47 17.18 -1.76
C LYS A 86 -8.86 18.40 -2.41
N ASP A 87 -7.82 18.97 -1.80
CA ASP A 87 -7.05 20.01 -2.47
C ASP A 87 -6.30 19.45 -3.68
N LYS A 88 -5.96 18.17 -3.63
CA LYS A 88 -5.28 17.49 -4.75
C LYS A 88 -6.27 16.79 -5.68
N THR A 89 -7.18 16.02 -5.10
CA THR A 89 -8.09 15.20 -5.92
C THR A 89 -9.22 16.01 -6.53
N GLY A 90 -9.58 17.13 -5.92
CA GLY A 90 -10.70 17.93 -6.38
C GLY A 90 -10.51 18.53 -7.77
N THR A 91 -9.26 18.63 -8.24
CA THR A 91 -8.97 19.17 -9.57
C THR A 91 -8.55 18.09 -10.56
N ALA A 92 -8.48 16.82 -10.12
CA ALA A 92 -8.03 15.71 -10.96
C ALA A 92 -9.25 15.01 -11.54
N LEU A 93 -9.32 14.90 -12.85
CA LEU A 93 -10.51 14.39 -13.54
C LEU A 93 -10.78 12.92 -13.23
N LEU A 94 -9.73 12.12 -13.04
CA LEU A 94 -9.88 10.69 -12.86
C LEU A 94 -9.75 10.27 -11.40
N ALA A 95 -9.76 11.23 -10.48
CA ALA A 95 -9.60 10.93 -9.07
C ALA A 95 -10.91 10.52 -8.44
N SER A 96 -10.80 9.70 -7.39
CA SER A 96 -11.95 9.30 -6.60
C SER A 96 -12.51 10.49 -5.83
N GLY A 97 -13.83 10.58 -5.74
CA GLY A 97 -14.49 11.59 -4.93
C GLY A 97 -14.85 11.12 -3.54
N ASP A 98 -14.46 9.90 -3.17
CA ASP A 98 -14.77 9.38 -1.84
C ASP A 98 -14.06 10.18 -0.76
N ASP A 99 -14.70 10.33 0.39
CA ASP A 99 -14.08 11.03 1.52
C ASP A 99 -12.98 10.20 2.15
N GLU A 100 -13.12 8.90 2.11
CA GLU A 100 -12.17 7.97 2.71
C GLU A 100 -12.01 6.75 1.83
N LYS A 101 -10.84 6.12 1.93
CA LYS A 101 -10.59 4.88 1.22
C LYS A 101 -9.80 3.95 2.13
N LYS A 102 -10.26 2.71 2.21
CA LYS A 102 -9.60 1.70 3.03
C LYS A 102 -8.49 1.03 2.24
N PHE A 103 -7.31 0.99 2.83
CA PHE A 103 -6.17 0.25 2.28
C PHE A 103 -5.83 -0.90 3.21
N SER A 104 -5.37 -2.00 2.62
CA SER A 104 -5.03 -3.21 3.37
C SER A 104 -3.67 -3.72 2.91
N TYR A 105 -2.87 -4.20 3.84
CA TYR A 105 -1.55 -4.75 3.56
C TYR A 105 -1.40 -6.11 4.23
N ALA A 106 -0.98 -7.12 3.47
CA ALA A 106 -0.67 -8.44 3.99
C ALA A 106 0.25 -9.15 3.01
N ASP A 107 1.25 -9.87 3.54
CA ASP A 107 2.15 -10.72 2.74
C ASP A 107 2.81 -9.98 1.57
N GLY A 108 3.19 -8.73 1.81
CA GLY A 108 3.86 -7.95 0.77
C GLY A 108 2.93 -7.32 -0.25
N VAL A 109 1.62 -7.46 -0.08
CA VAL A 109 0.63 -6.96 -1.05
C VAL A 109 -0.19 -5.85 -0.42
N LEU A 110 -0.23 -4.70 -1.08
CA LEU A 110 -1.09 -3.59 -0.72
C LEU A 110 -2.32 -3.66 -1.62
N SER A 111 -3.52 -3.58 -1.03
CA SER A 111 -4.75 -3.72 -1.81
C SER A 111 -5.78 -2.69 -1.40
N TYR A 112 -6.65 -2.37 -2.33
CA TYR A 112 -7.77 -1.46 -2.12
C TYR A 112 -8.78 -1.70 -3.24
N GLU A 113 -9.98 -1.16 -3.08
CA GLU A 113 -11.03 -1.34 -4.08
C GLU A 113 -11.20 -0.10 -4.93
N VAL A 114 -11.44 -0.30 -6.21
CA VAL A 114 -11.74 0.74 -7.17
C VAL A 114 -13.10 0.45 -7.76
N SER A 115 -14.00 1.43 -7.69
CA SER A 115 -15.33 1.30 -8.27
C SER A 115 -15.46 2.26 -9.44
N ALA A 116 -15.89 1.75 -10.57
CA ALA A 116 -16.12 2.55 -11.77
C ALA A 116 -17.26 1.92 -12.55
N MET A 117 -18.20 2.75 -12.98
CA MET A 117 -19.31 2.32 -13.84
C MET A 117 -20.08 1.14 -13.24
N GLY A 118 -20.26 1.16 -11.92
CA GLY A 118 -21.02 0.13 -11.24
C GLY A 118 -20.25 -1.16 -10.99
N VAL A 119 -18.98 -1.22 -11.34
CA VAL A 119 -18.14 -2.40 -11.15
C VAL A 119 -17.08 -2.08 -10.10
N THR A 120 -16.91 -2.98 -9.13
CA THR A 120 -15.88 -2.84 -8.11
C THR A 120 -14.83 -3.91 -8.33
N GLN A 121 -13.57 -3.48 -8.37
CA GLN A 121 -12.42 -4.38 -8.54
C GLN A 121 -11.44 -4.16 -7.40
N THR A 122 -10.80 -5.25 -6.99
CA THR A 122 -9.73 -5.17 -6.02
C THR A 122 -8.41 -5.00 -6.75
N VAL A 123 -7.70 -3.92 -6.45
CA VAL A 123 -6.37 -3.66 -6.99
C VAL A 123 -5.35 -4.19 -6.01
N LYS A 124 -4.35 -4.90 -6.51
CA LYS A 124 -3.28 -5.46 -5.71
C LYS A 124 -1.95 -4.93 -6.21
N LEU A 125 -1.18 -4.36 -5.30
CA LEU A 125 0.11 -3.74 -5.61
C LEU A 125 1.21 -4.45 -4.85
N GLU A 126 2.39 -4.52 -5.46
CA GLU A 126 3.60 -4.95 -4.77
C GLU A 126 4.63 -3.84 -4.86
N LYS A 127 5.48 -3.79 -3.85
CA LYS A 127 6.47 -2.74 -3.76
C LYS A 127 7.52 -2.92 -4.85
N GLU A 128 7.84 -1.84 -5.52
CA GLU A 128 8.89 -1.89 -6.54
C GLU A 128 10.25 -1.90 -5.87
N GLN A 129 11.16 -2.67 -6.48
CA GLN A 129 12.51 -2.81 -5.96
C GLN A 129 13.44 -1.72 -6.49
#